data_c3199e734990ad00ac677aa16e93c62d
#
_entry.id   c3199e734990ad00ac677aa16e93c62d
#
_cell.length_a   1.000
_cell.length_b   1.000
_cell.length_c   1.000
_cell.angle_alpha   90.00
_cell.angle_beta   90.00
_cell.angle_gamma   90.00
#
_symmetry.space_group_name_H-M   'P 1'
#
loop_
_entity.id
_entity.type
_entity.pdbx_description
1 polymer ?
#
loop_
_entity_poly.entity_id
_entity_poly.type
_entity_poly.pdbx_seq_one_letter_code
_entity_poly.pdbx_strand_id
1 'polypeptide(L)'
;TEEKKKRRKDEKIAKSQGLKKADRIARRNTGIRDARLKDVFSAPKELPMDRIEPELNQDVLSSERNCYVCKAEFTALHHFYDSMCKPCGDLNYRKRYQTASLQGKVALITGSRLKIGYHATLMMLRAGATVIATTRFPVDSAERFAKEEDFANWKERLHIHGLDLRHTPSVEIFASYIEQSYDRL
;
A
#
# COMPACT_ATOMS: atom_id res chain seq x y z
N THR A 1 21.97 -6.00 -51.06
CA THR A 1 20.61 -6.00 -51.58
C THR A 1 19.64 -5.51 -50.55
N GLU A 2 18.59 -4.83 -50.93
CA GLU A 2 17.54 -4.28 -50.00
C GLU A 2 16.92 -5.35 -49.11
N GLU A 3 16.73 -6.54 -49.63
CA GLU A 3 16.21 -7.70 -48.92
C GLU A 3 17.07 -8.10 -47.71
N LYS A 4 18.41 -8.10 -47.85
CA LYS A 4 19.32 -8.34 -46.70
C LYS A 4 19.24 -7.24 -45.63
N LYS A 5 19.06 -5.98 -46.05
CA LYS A 5 18.89 -4.85 -45.12
C LYS A 5 17.57 -4.97 -44.36
N LYS A 6 16.47 -5.31 -45.02
CA LYS A 6 15.15 -5.55 -44.44
C LYS A 6 15.20 -6.69 -43.41
N ARG A 7 15.77 -7.84 -43.78
CA ARG A 7 15.91 -9.00 -42.89
C ARG A 7 16.70 -8.67 -41.63
N ARG A 8 17.82 -7.95 -41.72
CA ARG A 8 18.60 -7.49 -40.55
C ARG A 8 17.83 -6.51 -39.66
N LYS A 9 16.99 -5.66 -40.26
CA LYS A 9 16.12 -4.74 -39.50
C LYS A 9 15.05 -5.52 -38.73
N ASP A 10 14.41 -6.48 -39.38
CA ASP A 10 13.37 -7.31 -38.79
C ASP A 10 13.94 -8.19 -37.65
N GLU A 11 15.12 -8.77 -37.84
CA GLU A 11 15.84 -9.52 -36.79
C GLU A 11 16.19 -8.64 -35.59
N LYS A 12 16.64 -7.38 -35.79
CA LYS A 12 16.89 -6.43 -34.68
C LYS A 12 15.61 -6.06 -33.94
N ILE A 13 14.50 -5.85 -34.64
CA ILE A 13 13.20 -5.54 -34.04
C ILE A 13 12.72 -6.73 -33.21
N ALA A 14 12.77 -7.95 -33.77
CA ALA A 14 12.37 -9.16 -33.07
C ALA A 14 13.19 -9.39 -31.80
N LYS A 15 14.53 -9.22 -31.86
CA LYS A 15 15.41 -9.30 -30.69
C LYS A 15 15.05 -8.27 -29.63
N SER A 16 14.85 -7.00 -30.03
CA SER A 16 14.43 -5.93 -29.11
C SER A 16 13.08 -6.21 -28.44
N GLN A 17 12.11 -6.73 -29.19
CA GLN A 17 10.81 -7.12 -28.67
C GLN A 17 10.91 -8.30 -27.68
N GLY A 18 11.78 -9.28 -27.97
CA GLY A 18 12.09 -10.40 -27.09
C GLY A 18 12.65 -9.94 -25.74
N LEU A 19 13.63 -9.03 -25.75
CA LEU A 19 14.21 -8.46 -24.52
C LEU A 19 13.18 -7.68 -23.69
N LYS A 20 12.36 -6.83 -24.35
CA LYS A 20 11.28 -6.11 -23.67
C LYS A 20 10.23 -7.04 -23.06
N LYS A 21 9.94 -8.16 -23.70
CA LYS A 21 9.03 -9.19 -23.16
C LYS A 21 9.63 -9.88 -21.95
N ALA A 22 10.92 -10.23 -21.98
CA ALA A 22 11.63 -10.81 -20.84
C ALA A 22 11.65 -9.86 -19.64
N ASP A 23 12.00 -8.59 -19.84
CA ASP A 23 11.99 -7.57 -18.78
C ASP A 23 10.58 -7.35 -18.18
N ARG A 24 9.53 -7.46 -18.99
CA ARG A 24 8.15 -7.39 -18.52
C ARG A 24 7.79 -8.56 -17.63
N ILE A 25 8.24 -9.77 -17.98
CA ILE A 25 8.03 -10.99 -17.18
C ILE A 25 8.79 -10.87 -15.86
N ALA A 26 10.08 -10.54 -15.90
CA ALA A 26 10.89 -10.37 -14.68
C ALA A 26 10.25 -9.38 -13.69
N ARG A 27 9.78 -8.22 -14.17
CA ARG A 27 9.07 -7.25 -13.33
C ARG A 27 7.73 -7.76 -12.79
N ARG A 28 7.06 -8.66 -13.50
CA ARG A 28 5.78 -9.24 -13.08
C ARG A 28 5.94 -10.14 -11.86
N ASN A 29 7.12 -10.72 -11.66
CA ASN A 29 7.45 -11.60 -10.54
C ASN A 29 7.75 -10.82 -9.23
N THR A 30 7.72 -9.50 -9.24
CA THR A 30 7.96 -8.70 -8.02
C THR A 30 6.73 -8.64 -7.12
N GLY A 31 6.94 -8.62 -5.80
CA GLY A 31 5.87 -8.64 -4.80
C GLY A 31 4.85 -7.50 -4.94
N ILE A 32 5.28 -6.30 -5.39
CA ILE A 32 4.35 -5.17 -5.64
C ILE A 32 3.38 -5.48 -6.80
N ARG A 33 3.81 -6.23 -7.80
CA ARG A 33 2.96 -6.63 -8.92
C ARG A 33 1.97 -7.71 -8.50
N ASP A 34 2.41 -8.68 -7.72
CA ASP A 34 1.54 -9.69 -7.11
C ASP A 34 0.49 -9.04 -6.20
N ALA A 35 0.91 -8.13 -5.31
CA ALA A 35 0.00 -7.40 -4.44
C ALA A 35 -1.09 -6.60 -5.19
N ARG A 36 -0.77 -6.09 -6.40
CA ARG A 36 -1.74 -5.37 -7.24
C ARG A 36 -2.75 -6.26 -7.96
N LEU A 37 -2.49 -7.56 -8.05
CA LEU A 37 -3.41 -8.53 -8.65
C LEU A 37 -4.44 -9.05 -7.65
N LYS A 38 -4.22 -8.85 -6.36
CA LYS A 38 -5.18 -9.23 -5.32
C LYS A 38 -6.39 -8.30 -5.32
N ASP A 39 -7.58 -8.86 -5.20
CA ASP A 39 -8.85 -8.10 -5.22
C ASP A 39 -8.95 -7.08 -4.08
N VAL A 40 -8.31 -7.38 -2.95
CA VAL A 40 -8.21 -6.49 -1.79
C VAL A 40 -6.75 -6.26 -1.47
N PHE A 41 -6.30 -5.02 -1.62
CA PHE A 41 -4.99 -4.61 -1.11
C PHE A 41 -5.09 -4.52 0.41
N SER A 42 -4.43 -5.42 1.10
CA SER A 42 -4.29 -5.36 2.57
C SER A 42 -3.00 -4.64 2.96
N ALA A 43 -3.08 -3.79 3.98
CA ALA A 43 -1.87 -3.25 4.61
C ALA A 43 -1.03 -4.42 5.16
N PRO A 44 0.31 -4.37 5.07
CA PRO A 44 1.15 -5.38 5.70
C PRO A 44 0.81 -5.49 7.19
N LYS A 45 0.68 -6.72 7.69
CA LYS A 45 0.62 -6.94 9.14
C LYS A 45 1.95 -6.46 9.74
N GLU A 46 1.90 -5.89 10.94
CA GLU A 46 3.11 -5.49 11.65
C GLU A 46 4.03 -6.69 11.83
N LEU A 47 5.26 -6.56 11.35
CA LEU A 47 6.32 -7.51 11.61
C LEU A 47 7.43 -6.80 12.37
N PRO A 48 8.00 -7.42 13.40
CA PRO A 48 9.22 -6.92 14.02
C PRO A 48 10.29 -6.69 12.96
N MET A 49 10.97 -5.54 12.99
CA MET A 49 11.94 -5.11 11.97
C MET A 49 13.11 -6.10 11.81
N ASP A 50 13.44 -6.84 12.84
CA ASP A 50 14.45 -7.90 12.88
C ASP A 50 14.06 -9.20 12.16
N ARG A 51 12.75 -9.38 11.88
CA ARG A 51 12.23 -10.54 11.13
C ARG A 51 11.99 -10.29 9.64
N ILE A 52 12.37 -9.12 9.16
CA ILE A 52 12.27 -8.79 7.73
C ILE A 52 13.54 -9.31 7.05
N GLU A 53 13.56 -10.60 6.72
CA GLU A 53 14.63 -11.14 5.90
C GLU A 53 14.50 -10.62 4.46
N PRO A 54 15.61 -10.16 3.84
CA PRO A 54 15.60 -9.77 2.44
C PRO A 54 15.41 -11.02 1.58
N GLU A 55 14.24 -11.19 0.99
CA GLU A 55 14.04 -12.18 -0.07
C GLU A 55 14.95 -11.85 -1.25
N LEU A 56 15.79 -12.80 -1.64
CA LEU A 56 16.70 -12.65 -2.77
C LEU A 56 15.93 -12.85 -4.07
N ASN A 57 15.55 -11.77 -4.72
CA ASN A 57 15.18 -11.84 -6.13
C ASN A 57 16.47 -11.75 -6.98
N GLN A 58 16.69 -12.75 -7.83
CA GLN A 58 17.84 -12.81 -8.74
C GLN A 58 17.49 -12.34 -10.16
N ASP A 59 16.27 -11.88 -10.39
CA ASP A 59 15.84 -11.41 -11.70
C ASP A 59 16.60 -10.13 -12.09
N VAL A 60 17.22 -10.18 -13.26
CA VAL A 60 18.00 -9.09 -13.84
C VAL A 60 17.32 -8.63 -15.13
N LEU A 61 17.18 -7.32 -15.30
CA LEU A 61 16.66 -6.74 -16.53
C LEU A 61 17.71 -6.78 -17.65
N SER A 62 17.24 -6.97 -18.87
CA SER A 62 18.08 -6.91 -20.08
C SER A 62 18.47 -5.47 -20.44
N SER A 63 17.75 -4.49 -19.94
CA SER A 63 17.99 -3.06 -20.17
C SER A 63 18.00 -2.29 -18.84
N GLU A 64 18.90 -1.32 -18.74
CA GLU A 64 19.00 -0.42 -17.59
C GLU A 64 17.74 0.42 -17.41
N ARG A 65 17.39 0.69 -16.15
CA ARG A 65 16.29 1.56 -15.75
C ARG A 65 16.75 2.53 -14.68
N ASN A 66 16.15 3.71 -14.66
CA ASN A 66 16.38 4.68 -13.59
C ASN A 66 15.51 4.38 -12.37
N CYS A 67 16.12 4.36 -11.21
CA CYS A 67 15.44 4.21 -9.93
C CYS A 67 14.42 5.34 -9.72
N TYR A 68 13.22 4.99 -9.30
CA TYR A 68 12.17 6.00 -9.03
C TYR A 68 12.59 6.99 -7.93
N VAL A 69 13.36 6.54 -6.94
CA VAL A 69 13.78 7.36 -5.79
C VAL A 69 15.05 8.14 -6.08
N CYS A 70 16.19 7.46 -6.27
CA CYS A 70 17.51 8.10 -6.38
C CYS A 70 17.96 8.41 -7.81
N LYS A 71 17.20 7.99 -8.82
CA LYS A 71 17.47 8.15 -10.25
C LYS A 71 18.70 7.39 -10.78
N ALA A 72 19.44 6.67 -9.93
CA ALA A 72 20.54 5.81 -10.36
C ALA A 72 20.05 4.70 -11.29
N GLU A 73 20.85 4.33 -12.26
CA GLU A 73 20.60 3.22 -13.17
C GLU A 73 20.72 1.89 -12.44
N PHE A 74 19.86 0.95 -12.77
CA PHE A 74 19.88 -0.40 -12.21
C PHE A 74 19.31 -1.42 -13.20
N THR A 75 19.79 -2.66 -13.08
CA THR A 75 19.28 -3.83 -13.78
C THR A 75 18.77 -4.90 -12.83
N ALA A 76 19.40 -5.04 -11.64
CA ALA A 76 18.97 -6.00 -10.63
C ALA A 76 17.67 -5.56 -9.97
N LEU A 77 16.63 -6.42 -10.04
CA LEU A 77 15.33 -6.15 -9.44
C LEU A 77 15.35 -6.41 -7.93
N HIS A 78 14.67 -5.53 -7.18
CA HIS A 78 14.34 -5.79 -5.79
C HIS A 78 13.17 -6.80 -5.74
N HIS A 79 13.18 -7.74 -4.78
CA HIS A 79 12.16 -8.79 -4.67
C HIS A 79 10.72 -8.22 -4.62
N PHE A 80 10.53 -7.08 -3.98
CA PHE A 80 9.22 -6.47 -3.85
C PHE A 80 8.96 -5.34 -4.86
N TYR A 81 9.92 -4.46 -5.12
CA TYR A 81 9.72 -3.28 -5.97
C TYR A 81 10.32 -3.45 -7.36
N ASP A 82 9.51 -3.19 -8.40
CA ASP A 82 9.92 -3.27 -9.81
C ASP A 82 10.53 -1.99 -10.39
N SER A 83 10.55 -0.90 -9.64
CA SER A 83 10.96 0.44 -10.09
C SER A 83 11.96 1.14 -9.18
N MET A 84 12.57 0.40 -8.27
CA MET A 84 13.59 0.92 -7.34
C MET A 84 14.85 0.07 -7.44
N CYS A 85 16.02 0.70 -7.34
CA CYS A 85 17.27 -0.01 -7.13
C CYS A 85 17.27 -0.72 -5.77
N LYS A 86 18.11 -1.71 -5.59
CA LYS A 86 18.10 -2.54 -4.39
C LYS A 86 18.21 -1.74 -3.08
N PRO A 87 19.16 -0.79 -2.89
CA PRO A 87 19.23 -0.01 -1.65
C PRO A 87 17.97 0.80 -1.35
N CYS A 88 17.37 1.44 -2.37
CA CYS A 88 16.14 2.19 -2.20
C CYS A 88 14.95 1.27 -1.94
N GLY A 89 14.91 0.09 -2.57
CA GLY A 89 13.92 -0.93 -2.34
C GLY A 89 13.98 -1.46 -0.92
N ASP A 90 15.16 -1.85 -0.43
CA ASP A 90 15.38 -2.35 0.93
C ASP A 90 14.93 -1.33 1.99
N LEU A 91 15.28 -0.05 1.81
CA LEU A 91 14.86 1.01 2.71
C LEU A 91 13.34 1.17 2.74
N ASN A 92 12.71 1.25 1.57
CA ASN A 92 11.26 1.42 1.48
C ASN A 92 10.51 0.17 1.94
N TYR A 93 11.05 -1.02 1.70
CA TYR A 93 10.46 -2.27 2.15
C TYR A 93 10.42 -2.36 3.67
N ARG A 94 11.52 -2.05 4.35
CA ARG A 94 11.55 -1.95 5.83
C ARG A 94 10.55 -0.96 6.38
N LYS A 95 10.42 0.22 5.74
CA LYS A 95 9.46 1.24 6.15
C LYS A 95 7.98 0.82 6.00
N ARG A 96 7.67 -0.19 5.19
CA ARG A 96 6.29 -0.72 5.09
C ARG A 96 5.80 -1.34 6.40
N TYR A 97 6.71 -1.82 7.22
CA TYR A 97 6.43 -2.47 8.50
C TYR A 97 6.71 -1.56 9.70
N GLN A 98 7.15 -0.33 9.44
CA GLN A 98 7.41 0.64 10.49
C GLN A 98 6.09 1.06 11.14
N THR A 99 6.04 0.95 12.46
CA THR A 99 4.92 1.41 13.29
C THR A 99 5.42 2.27 14.44
N ALA A 100 4.50 2.93 15.13
CA ALA A 100 4.78 3.69 16.34
C ALA A 100 3.63 3.45 17.33
N SER A 101 3.90 3.50 18.63
CA SER A 101 2.83 3.42 19.63
C SER A 101 1.94 4.67 19.57
N LEU A 102 0.66 4.44 19.37
CA LEU A 102 -0.39 5.47 19.40
C LEU A 102 -1.32 5.30 20.62
N GLN A 103 -0.85 4.62 21.65
CA GLN A 103 -1.63 4.49 22.89
C GLN A 103 -2.01 5.85 23.47
N GLY A 104 -3.29 6.01 23.86
CA GLY A 104 -3.82 7.26 24.38
C GLY A 104 -3.99 8.38 23.34
N LYS A 105 -3.75 8.09 22.06
CA LYS A 105 -4.05 9.02 20.96
C LYS A 105 -5.43 8.74 20.40
N VAL A 106 -6.11 9.80 20.00
CA VAL A 106 -7.41 9.74 19.32
C VAL A 106 -7.20 10.18 17.86
N ALA A 107 -7.77 9.45 16.92
CA ALA A 107 -7.69 9.77 15.51
C ALA A 107 -9.09 9.81 14.88
N LEU A 108 -9.37 10.84 14.09
CA LEU A 108 -10.57 10.94 13.27
C LEU A 108 -10.25 10.59 11.83
N ILE A 109 -10.95 9.59 11.27
CA ILE A 109 -10.76 9.15 9.89
C ILE A 109 -12.08 9.21 9.14
N THR A 110 -12.11 10.01 8.08
CA THR A 110 -13.26 10.10 7.18
C THR A 110 -13.16 9.08 6.03
N GLY A 111 -14.31 8.60 5.55
CA GLY A 111 -14.33 7.61 4.48
C GLY A 111 -13.72 6.26 4.86
N SER A 112 -13.82 5.88 6.12
CA SER A 112 -13.19 4.72 6.75
C SER A 112 -13.65 3.34 6.26
N ARG A 113 -14.73 3.28 5.46
CA ARG A 113 -15.35 2.01 5.07
C ARG A 113 -14.54 1.18 4.08
N LEU A 114 -13.77 1.81 3.20
CA LEU A 114 -13.09 1.16 2.07
C LEU A 114 -11.70 1.76 1.80
N LYS A 115 -10.88 0.97 1.11
CA LYS A 115 -9.59 1.40 0.54
C LYS A 115 -8.69 2.10 1.56
N ILE A 116 -8.22 3.30 1.25
CA ILE A 116 -7.24 4.05 2.06
C ILE A 116 -7.76 4.29 3.48
N GLY A 117 -8.99 4.79 3.62
CA GLY A 117 -9.59 5.06 4.94
C GLY A 117 -9.72 3.81 5.80
N TYR A 118 -10.11 2.69 5.21
CA TYR A 118 -10.21 1.40 5.90
C TYR A 118 -8.84 0.93 6.44
N HIS A 119 -7.83 0.91 5.58
CA HIS A 119 -6.49 0.47 5.99
C HIS A 119 -5.83 1.44 6.97
N ALA A 120 -6.02 2.74 6.81
CA ALA A 120 -5.54 3.73 7.78
C ALA A 120 -6.18 3.51 9.16
N THR A 121 -7.48 3.24 9.22
CA THR A 121 -8.19 2.92 10.45
C THR A 121 -7.59 1.68 11.12
N LEU A 122 -7.38 0.59 10.37
CA LEU A 122 -6.78 -0.64 10.92
C LEU A 122 -5.35 -0.40 11.43
N MET A 123 -4.52 0.31 10.67
CA MET A 123 -3.15 0.61 11.08
C MET A 123 -3.11 1.41 12.38
N MET A 124 -3.96 2.42 12.54
CA MET A 124 -4.02 3.21 13.77
C MET A 124 -4.57 2.42 14.96
N LEU A 125 -5.59 1.58 14.76
CA LEU A 125 -6.13 0.70 15.79
C LEU A 125 -5.08 -0.32 16.26
N ARG A 126 -4.36 -0.94 15.34
CA ARG A 126 -3.25 -1.88 15.62
C ARG A 126 -2.10 -1.21 16.35
N ALA A 127 -1.83 0.06 16.04
CA ALA A 127 -0.83 0.88 16.74
C ALA A 127 -1.27 1.38 18.13
N GLY A 128 -2.52 1.11 18.55
CA GLY A 128 -3.02 1.43 19.89
C GLY A 128 -3.91 2.66 19.99
N ALA A 129 -4.17 3.37 18.90
CA ALA A 129 -5.05 4.54 18.91
C ALA A 129 -6.52 4.17 19.17
N THR A 130 -7.28 5.12 19.73
CA THR A 130 -8.74 5.15 19.61
C THR A 130 -9.10 5.82 18.29
N VAL A 131 -9.93 5.19 17.49
CA VAL A 131 -10.27 5.70 16.15
C VAL A 131 -11.75 6.00 16.03
N ILE A 132 -12.05 7.24 15.67
CA ILE A 132 -13.37 7.72 15.30
C ILE A 132 -13.46 7.61 13.78
N ALA A 133 -14.19 6.61 13.31
CA ALA A 133 -14.30 6.25 11.91
C ALA A 133 -15.62 6.75 11.32
N THR A 134 -15.61 7.65 10.33
CA THR A 134 -16.84 8.16 9.74
C THR A 134 -17.08 7.62 8.35
N THR A 135 -18.33 7.38 8.03
CA THR A 135 -18.79 6.87 6.74
C THR A 135 -20.27 7.16 6.53
N ARG A 136 -20.71 7.17 5.28
CA ARG A 136 -22.16 7.21 4.94
C ARG A 136 -22.88 5.88 5.21
N PHE A 137 -22.15 4.78 5.38
CA PHE A 137 -22.67 3.43 5.53
C PHE A 137 -22.10 2.75 6.77
N PRO A 138 -22.52 3.15 7.98
CA PRO A 138 -21.91 2.69 9.23
C PRO A 138 -22.10 1.18 9.47
N VAL A 139 -23.27 0.61 9.11
CA VAL A 139 -23.54 -0.82 9.29
C VAL A 139 -22.59 -1.68 8.44
N ASP A 140 -22.50 -1.42 7.14
CA ASP A 140 -21.57 -2.14 6.26
C ASP A 140 -20.10 -1.96 6.73
N SER A 141 -19.76 -0.78 7.25
CA SER A 141 -18.42 -0.53 7.82
C SER A 141 -18.17 -1.41 9.05
N ALA A 142 -19.12 -1.49 9.97
CA ALA A 142 -19.01 -2.33 11.17
C ALA A 142 -18.86 -3.81 10.82
N GLU A 143 -19.66 -4.31 9.88
CA GLU A 143 -19.56 -5.70 9.40
C GLU A 143 -18.21 -6.01 8.76
N ARG A 144 -17.59 -5.04 8.07
CA ARG A 144 -16.25 -5.20 7.48
C ARG A 144 -15.17 -5.29 8.53
N PHE A 145 -15.18 -4.39 9.50
CA PHE A 145 -14.20 -4.40 10.59
C PHE A 145 -14.36 -5.66 11.46
N ALA A 146 -15.57 -6.11 11.70
CA ALA A 146 -15.85 -7.32 12.48
C ALA A 146 -15.30 -8.62 11.84
N LYS A 147 -15.02 -8.61 10.55
CA LYS A 147 -14.42 -9.76 9.82
C LYS A 147 -12.90 -9.84 9.94
N GLU A 148 -12.24 -8.82 10.51
CA GLU A 148 -10.80 -8.86 10.71
C GLU A 148 -10.43 -9.86 11.82
N GLU A 149 -9.40 -10.67 11.57
CA GLU A 149 -8.97 -11.73 12.49
C GLU A 149 -8.62 -11.20 13.89
N ASP A 150 -8.10 -9.97 13.95
CA ASP A 150 -7.65 -9.31 15.18
C ASP A 150 -8.68 -8.33 15.77
N PHE A 151 -9.93 -8.37 15.30
CA PHE A 151 -11.01 -7.48 15.73
C PHE A 151 -11.17 -7.43 17.26
N ALA A 152 -11.08 -8.55 17.94
CA ALA A 152 -11.21 -8.66 19.40
C ALA A 152 -10.19 -7.79 20.15
N ASN A 153 -9.00 -7.54 19.57
CA ASN A 153 -7.90 -6.82 20.22
C ASN A 153 -8.11 -5.28 20.26
N TRP A 154 -8.96 -4.75 19.39
CA TRP A 154 -9.09 -3.31 19.22
C TRP A 154 -10.53 -2.81 19.08
N LYS A 155 -11.54 -3.67 19.09
CA LYS A 155 -12.97 -3.31 18.92
C LYS A 155 -13.44 -2.22 19.88
N GLU A 156 -12.98 -2.21 21.13
CA GLU A 156 -13.35 -1.22 22.15
C GLU A 156 -12.80 0.20 21.85
N ARG A 157 -11.83 0.29 20.91
CA ARG A 157 -11.21 1.55 20.51
C ARG A 157 -11.69 2.03 19.14
N LEU A 158 -12.64 1.32 18.52
CA LEU A 158 -13.24 1.70 17.24
C LEU A 158 -14.64 2.27 17.46
N HIS A 159 -14.82 3.54 17.11
CA HIS A 159 -16.10 4.24 17.15
C HIS A 159 -16.54 4.60 15.75
N ILE A 160 -17.64 3.98 15.26
CA ILE A 160 -18.12 4.19 13.89
C ILE A 160 -19.33 5.13 13.90
N HIS A 161 -19.26 6.20 13.12
CA HIS A 161 -20.31 7.20 13.02
C HIS A 161 -20.80 7.36 11.58
N GLY A 162 -22.12 7.50 11.42
CA GLY A 162 -22.73 7.87 10.14
C GLY A 162 -22.51 9.35 9.86
N LEU A 163 -21.81 9.69 8.75
CA LEU A 163 -21.56 11.07 8.36
C LEU A 163 -21.51 11.19 6.83
N ASP A 164 -22.30 12.09 6.28
CA ASP A 164 -22.16 12.53 4.88
C ASP A 164 -21.52 13.94 4.86
N LEU A 165 -20.28 14.01 4.39
CA LEU A 165 -19.53 15.27 4.31
C LEU A 165 -20.12 16.29 3.33
N ARG A 166 -21.09 15.88 2.50
CA ARG A 166 -21.82 16.80 1.60
C ARG A 166 -22.94 17.56 2.31
N HIS A 167 -23.32 17.14 3.51
CA HIS A 167 -24.39 17.76 4.29
C HIS A 167 -23.79 18.55 5.46
N THR A 168 -23.50 19.82 5.24
CA THR A 168 -22.83 20.71 6.20
C THR A 168 -23.43 20.70 7.59
N PRO A 169 -24.78 20.75 7.79
CA PRO A 169 -25.36 20.71 9.14
C PRO A 169 -24.98 19.44 9.92
N SER A 170 -24.90 18.28 9.25
CA SER A 170 -24.46 17.04 9.92
C SER A 170 -22.97 17.12 10.32
N VAL A 171 -22.14 17.79 9.51
CA VAL A 171 -20.72 17.97 9.82
C VAL A 171 -20.54 18.88 11.03
N GLU A 172 -21.32 19.96 11.13
CA GLU A 172 -21.30 20.91 12.27
C GLU A 172 -21.72 20.22 13.58
N ILE A 173 -22.83 19.44 13.54
CA ILE A 173 -23.29 18.66 14.70
C ILE A 173 -22.23 17.65 15.13
N PHE A 174 -21.62 16.96 14.15
CA PHE A 174 -20.58 15.98 14.42
C PHE A 174 -19.31 16.63 14.99
N ALA A 175 -18.89 17.80 14.49
CA ALA A 175 -17.76 18.55 15.01
C ALA A 175 -17.98 18.94 16.46
N SER A 176 -19.17 19.49 16.78
CA SER A 176 -19.54 19.84 18.15
C SER A 176 -19.56 18.63 19.10
N TYR A 177 -19.99 17.46 18.61
CA TYR A 177 -19.92 16.22 19.37
C TYR A 177 -18.45 15.84 19.67
N ILE A 178 -17.56 15.95 18.69
CA ILE A 178 -16.13 15.64 18.87
C ILE A 178 -15.49 16.58 19.90
N GLU A 179 -15.74 17.89 19.81
CA GLU A 179 -15.23 18.90 20.77
C GLU A 179 -15.67 18.62 22.19
N GLN A 180 -16.91 18.14 22.39
CA GLN A 180 -17.45 17.82 23.72
C GLN A 180 -16.98 16.47 24.27
N SER A 181 -16.61 15.53 23.41
CA SER A 181 -16.33 14.15 23.78
C SER A 181 -14.85 13.84 23.94
N TYR A 182 -13.97 14.64 23.33
CA TYR A 182 -12.53 14.39 23.29
C TYR A 182 -11.74 15.68 23.53
N ASP A 183 -10.79 15.62 24.44
CA ASP A 183 -9.95 16.78 24.81
C ASP A 183 -9.04 17.21 23.63
N ARG A 184 -8.66 16.26 22.77
CA ARG A 184 -7.80 16.49 21.59
C ARG A 184 -7.85 15.32 20.61
N LEU A 185 -7.57 15.62 19.36
CA LEU A 185 -7.33 14.68 18.27
C LEU A 185 -5.84 14.60 17.93
#